data_7478ef1ced68fd3a9b48aaba45b6fd61
#
_entry.id   7478ef1ced68fd3a9b48aaba45b6fd61
#
_cell.length_a   1.000
_cell.length_b   1.000
_cell.length_c   1.000
_cell.angle_alpha   90.00
_cell.angle_beta   90.00
_cell.angle_gamma   90.00
#
_symmetry.space_group_name_H-M   'P 1'
#
loop_
_entity.id
_entity.type
_entity.pdbx_description
1 polymer ?
#
loop_
_entity_poly.entity_id
_entity_poly.type
_entity_poly.pdbx_seq_one_letter_code
_entity_poly.pdbx_strand_id
1 'polypeptide(L)'
;MRREIRITPSILNADFSRLNEEIDLIAQVSDLLHLDVMDDVFVPNFTFDFDAASKIITESSLAVDAHLMVANVDDIAVKYAEIGCASVTIHAEATHNIPQTLKNIRSAGARSSLGIKPNTSIEDYAQYVDLVDMYLIMTVEPGFGGQKFMENMMEKVRRTRAVIGDRPIWLQVDGGISMNTIEIALEAGADTFVVGSAVFNASDPAQMVVDIRKFATSKVES
;
A
#
# COMPACT_ATOMS: atom_id res chain seq x y z
N MET A 1 4.61 -17.89 -13.47
CA MET A 1 4.81 -16.55 -14.06
C MET A 1 5.81 -15.78 -13.19
N ARG A 2 6.75 -15.04 -13.80
CA ARG A 2 7.70 -14.20 -13.04
C ARG A 2 6.92 -13.07 -12.36
N ARG A 3 7.09 -12.87 -11.05
CA ARG A 3 6.45 -11.78 -10.32
C ARG A 3 7.10 -10.45 -10.68
N GLU A 4 6.31 -9.49 -11.10
CA GLU A 4 6.75 -8.12 -11.32
C GLU A 4 6.92 -7.41 -9.97
N ILE A 5 8.06 -6.76 -9.74
CA ILE A 5 8.36 -6.05 -8.50
C ILE A 5 7.89 -4.61 -8.63
N ARG A 6 7.05 -4.17 -7.69
CA ARG A 6 6.52 -2.80 -7.60
C ARG A 6 6.99 -2.12 -6.35
N ILE A 7 7.47 -0.89 -6.49
CA ILE A 7 7.87 -0.02 -5.38
C ILE A 7 6.90 1.16 -5.33
N THR A 8 6.23 1.31 -4.20
CA THR A 8 5.21 2.32 -3.96
C THR A 8 5.63 3.19 -2.76
N PRO A 9 6.40 4.29 -2.99
CA PRO A 9 6.87 5.13 -1.89
C PRO A 9 5.70 5.79 -1.15
N SER A 10 5.70 5.70 0.22
CA SER A 10 4.73 6.38 1.07
C SER A 10 5.20 7.77 1.44
N ILE A 11 4.39 8.78 1.10
CA ILE A 11 4.66 10.18 1.43
C ILE A 11 4.49 10.52 2.92
N LEU A 12 4.06 9.58 3.74
CA LEU A 12 3.96 9.80 5.20
C LEU A 12 5.28 10.27 5.84
N ASN A 13 6.41 9.98 5.19
CA ASN A 13 7.75 10.39 5.63
C ASN A 13 8.37 11.49 4.74
N ALA A 14 7.63 12.06 3.79
CA ALA A 14 8.09 13.15 2.93
C ALA A 14 8.05 14.51 3.66
N ASP A 15 8.75 15.50 3.13
CA ASP A 15 8.63 16.89 3.57
C ASP A 15 7.33 17.51 2.99
N PHE A 16 6.29 17.61 3.81
CA PHE A 16 5.00 18.16 3.40
C PHE A 16 5.06 19.64 2.98
N SER A 17 6.09 20.39 3.38
CA SER A 17 6.26 21.78 2.93
C SER A 17 6.68 21.89 1.47
N ARG A 18 7.18 20.79 0.87
CA ARG A 18 7.64 20.67 -0.52
C ARG A 18 7.11 19.42 -1.19
N LEU A 19 5.90 18.98 -0.82
CA LEU A 19 5.39 17.66 -1.19
C LEU A 19 5.41 17.37 -2.69
N ASN A 20 5.00 18.32 -3.53
CA ASN A 20 5.00 18.14 -4.99
C ASN A 20 6.43 17.94 -5.52
N GLU A 21 7.43 18.65 -4.99
CA GLU A 21 8.84 18.47 -5.36
C GLU A 21 9.33 17.06 -4.95
N GLU A 22 8.97 16.60 -3.75
CA GLU A 22 9.32 15.27 -3.25
C GLU A 22 8.70 14.15 -4.11
N ILE A 23 7.45 14.34 -4.56
CA ILE A 23 6.78 13.40 -5.46
C ILE A 23 7.45 13.39 -6.84
N ASP A 24 7.76 14.56 -7.40
CA ASP A 24 8.37 14.67 -8.73
C ASP A 24 9.75 14.00 -8.78
N LEU A 25 10.53 14.03 -7.69
CA LEU A 25 11.82 13.36 -7.59
C LEU A 25 11.73 11.85 -7.82
N ILE A 26 10.67 11.21 -7.36
CA ILE A 26 10.49 9.75 -7.42
C ILE A 26 9.56 9.28 -8.54
N ALA A 27 8.88 10.19 -9.23
CA ALA A 27 7.78 9.87 -10.16
C ALA A 27 8.21 8.95 -11.32
N GLN A 28 9.43 9.15 -11.85
CA GLN A 28 9.91 8.38 -13.01
C GLN A 28 10.45 6.99 -12.66
N VAL A 29 10.65 6.71 -11.38
CA VAL A 29 11.28 5.46 -10.90
C VAL A 29 10.36 4.61 -10.02
N SER A 30 9.19 5.14 -9.65
CA SER A 30 8.19 4.47 -8.80
C SER A 30 7.01 3.95 -9.62
N ASP A 31 6.27 2.97 -9.08
CA ASP A 31 5.09 2.42 -9.76
C ASP A 31 3.82 3.17 -9.38
N LEU A 32 3.65 3.50 -8.11
CA LEU A 32 2.54 4.28 -7.56
C LEU A 32 3.04 5.13 -6.40
N LEU A 33 2.34 6.21 -6.10
CA LEU A 33 2.48 6.97 -4.87
C LEU A 33 1.57 6.37 -3.79
N HIS A 34 2.12 5.96 -2.66
CA HIS A 34 1.31 5.47 -1.54
C HIS A 34 0.88 6.63 -0.65
N LEU A 35 -0.44 6.80 -0.52
CA LEU A 35 -1.07 7.88 0.25
C LEU A 35 -1.80 7.31 1.46
N ASP A 36 -1.20 7.48 2.65
CA ASP A 36 -1.76 7.05 3.92
C ASP A 36 -2.77 8.09 4.45
N VAL A 37 -4.06 7.76 4.43
CA VAL A 37 -5.15 8.61 4.95
C VAL A 37 -5.61 8.09 6.29
N MET A 38 -5.52 8.94 7.33
CA MET A 38 -5.82 8.61 8.73
C MET A 38 -6.78 9.63 9.33
N ASP A 39 -7.75 9.16 10.14
CA ASP A 39 -8.87 9.96 10.65
C ASP A 39 -8.87 10.20 12.18
N ASP A 40 -7.81 9.79 12.89
CA ASP A 40 -7.72 9.83 14.38
C ASP A 40 -8.83 9.04 15.09
N VAL A 41 -9.48 8.10 14.37
CA VAL A 41 -10.54 7.21 14.92
C VAL A 41 -10.16 5.75 14.70
N PHE A 42 -9.84 5.34 13.47
CA PHE A 42 -9.42 3.98 13.15
C PHE A 42 -7.97 3.70 13.60
N VAL A 43 -7.12 4.72 13.53
CA VAL A 43 -5.75 4.75 14.06
C VAL A 43 -5.54 6.02 14.87
N PRO A 44 -4.67 6.04 15.90
CA PRO A 44 -4.46 7.21 16.77
C PRO A 44 -3.53 8.25 16.09
N ASN A 45 -3.86 8.65 14.88
CA ASN A 45 -3.16 9.67 14.10
C ASN A 45 -4.08 10.25 13.02
N PHE A 46 -3.81 11.49 12.61
CA PHE A 46 -4.48 12.18 11.51
C PHE A 46 -3.45 12.61 10.46
N THR A 47 -3.74 12.44 9.18
CA THR A 47 -2.85 12.88 8.10
C THR A 47 -3.51 13.93 7.20
N PHE A 48 -4.54 13.54 6.47
CA PHE A 48 -5.20 14.37 5.47
C PHE A 48 -6.71 14.25 5.60
N ASP A 49 -7.43 15.38 5.54
CA ASP A 49 -8.84 15.37 5.22
C ASP A 49 -9.06 15.05 3.72
N PHE A 50 -10.31 14.88 3.31
CA PHE A 50 -10.63 14.52 1.94
C PHE A 50 -10.20 15.58 0.93
N ASP A 51 -10.31 16.87 1.26
CA ASP A 51 -9.96 17.97 0.35
C ASP A 51 -8.43 18.04 0.14
N ALA A 52 -7.65 17.91 1.19
CA ALA A 52 -6.19 17.85 1.12
C ALA A 52 -5.72 16.61 0.34
N ALA A 53 -6.29 15.44 0.62
CA ALA A 53 -5.99 14.21 -0.12
C ALA A 53 -6.38 14.33 -1.60
N SER A 54 -7.56 14.89 -1.91
CA SER A 54 -8.02 15.13 -3.28
C SER A 54 -7.06 16.01 -4.06
N LYS A 55 -6.52 17.05 -3.43
CA LYS A 55 -5.52 17.92 -4.04
C LYS A 55 -4.25 17.15 -4.38
N ILE A 56 -3.72 16.36 -3.45
CA ILE A 56 -2.54 15.51 -3.70
C ILE A 56 -2.80 14.56 -4.88
N ILE A 57 -3.96 13.89 -4.91
CA ILE A 57 -4.30 12.91 -5.94
C ILE A 57 -4.39 13.57 -7.32
N THR A 58 -5.02 14.74 -7.41
CA THR A 58 -5.24 15.43 -8.71
C THR A 58 -4.00 16.16 -9.21
N GLU A 59 -3.11 16.62 -8.34
CA GLU A 59 -1.88 17.34 -8.70
C GLU A 59 -0.67 16.40 -8.86
N SER A 60 -0.73 15.17 -8.36
CA SER A 60 0.38 14.21 -8.40
C SER A 60 0.79 13.86 -9.83
N SER A 61 2.08 13.93 -10.12
CA SER A 61 2.69 13.43 -11.36
C SER A 61 2.76 11.89 -11.42
N LEU A 62 2.47 11.21 -10.31
CA LEU A 62 2.47 9.75 -10.18
C LEU A 62 1.08 9.27 -9.77
N ALA A 63 0.59 8.19 -10.38
CA ALA A 63 -0.69 7.60 -10.03
C ALA A 63 -0.73 7.17 -8.56
N VAL A 64 -1.87 7.39 -7.88
CA VAL A 64 -1.97 7.25 -6.43
C VAL A 64 -2.61 5.93 -6.02
N ASP A 65 -1.99 5.27 -5.06
CA ASP A 65 -2.47 4.13 -4.28
C ASP A 65 -2.94 4.64 -2.90
N ALA A 66 -4.24 4.87 -2.74
CA ALA A 66 -4.81 5.39 -1.51
C ALA A 66 -5.01 4.26 -0.48
N HIS A 67 -4.39 4.39 0.69
CA HIS A 67 -4.52 3.49 1.83
C HIS A 67 -5.37 4.16 2.91
N LEU A 68 -6.62 3.70 3.03
CA LEU A 68 -7.62 4.33 3.90
C LEU A 68 -7.65 3.66 5.29
N MET A 69 -6.96 4.28 6.21
CA MET A 69 -6.98 3.97 7.65
C MET A 69 -8.03 4.84 8.35
N VAL A 70 -9.29 4.71 7.92
CA VAL A 70 -10.41 5.52 8.39
C VAL A 70 -11.57 4.63 8.83
N ALA A 71 -12.29 5.03 9.88
CA ALA A 71 -13.49 4.35 10.34
C ALA A 71 -14.64 4.56 9.34
N ASN A 72 -15.56 3.58 9.24
CA ASN A 72 -16.73 3.65 8.35
C ASN A 72 -16.36 3.96 6.90
N VAL A 73 -15.39 3.22 6.36
CA VAL A 73 -14.71 3.49 5.10
C VAL A 73 -15.58 3.33 3.84
N ASP A 74 -16.76 2.67 3.94
CA ASP A 74 -17.52 2.19 2.78
C ASP A 74 -17.87 3.30 1.77
N ASP A 75 -18.40 4.44 2.24
CA ASP A 75 -18.81 5.55 1.35
C ASP A 75 -17.62 6.38 0.88
N ILE A 76 -16.64 6.61 1.77
CA ILE A 76 -15.48 7.46 1.44
C ILE A 76 -14.56 6.77 0.43
N ALA A 77 -14.43 5.45 0.46
CA ALA A 77 -13.58 4.69 -0.46
C ALA A 77 -13.98 4.88 -1.92
N VAL A 78 -15.28 4.96 -2.20
CA VAL A 78 -15.80 5.20 -3.55
C VAL A 78 -15.39 6.58 -4.06
N LYS A 79 -15.44 7.61 -3.20
CA LYS A 79 -15.02 8.97 -3.55
C LYS A 79 -13.53 9.04 -3.94
N TYR A 80 -12.66 8.29 -3.22
CA TYR A 80 -11.25 8.20 -3.59
C TYR A 80 -11.03 7.54 -4.96
N ALA A 81 -11.83 6.53 -5.30
CA ALA A 81 -11.80 5.93 -6.63
C ALA A 81 -12.28 6.92 -7.71
N GLU A 82 -13.38 7.63 -7.45
CA GLU A 82 -13.98 8.60 -8.40
C GLU A 82 -13.08 9.80 -8.70
N ILE A 83 -12.24 10.26 -7.75
CA ILE A 83 -11.28 11.34 -7.98
C ILE A 83 -10.00 10.89 -8.69
N GLY A 84 -9.87 9.60 -9.03
CA GLY A 84 -8.84 9.10 -9.93
C GLY A 84 -7.68 8.35 -9.28
N CYS A 85 -7.84 7.81 -8.05
CA CYS A 85 -6.87 6.88 -7.51
C CYS A 85 -6.71 5.65 -8.42
N ALA A 86 -5.47 5.19 -8.61
CA ALA A 86 -5.18 3.96 -9.36
C ALA A 86 -5.57 2.70 -8.57
N SER A 87 -5.45 2.76 -7.24
CA SER A 87 -5.94 1.75 -6.31
C SER A 87 -6.48 2.40 -5.04
N VAL A 88 -7.42 1.73 -4.38
CA VAL A 88 -7.97 2.11 -3.09
C VAL A 88 -7.98 0.90 -2.18
N THR A 89 -7.21 0.98 -1.09
CA THR A 89 -7.15 -0.03 -0.04
C THR A 89 -8.07 0.38 1.12
N ILE A 90 -9.03 -0.50 1.43
CA ILE A 90 -9.86 -0.41 2.63
C ILE A 90 -9.41 -1.47 3.63
N HIS A 91 -9.46 -1.16 4.93
CA HIS A 91 -9.21 -2.16 5.96
C HIS A 91 -10.42 -3.06 6.21
N ALA A 92 -10.16 -4.36 6.29
CA ALA A 92 -11.18 -5.36 6.62
C ALA A 92 -11.90 -5.04 7.93
N GLU A 93 -11.18 -4.45 8.89
CA GLU A 93 -11.67 -4.08 10.22
C GLU A 93 -12.48 -2.77 10.26
N ALA A 94 -12.46 -1.98 9.17
CA ALA A 94 -13.17 -0.69 9.07
C ALA A 94 -14.43 -0.74 8.20
N THR A 95 -14.66 -1.85 7.52
CA THR A 95 -15.69 -2.01 6.50
C THR A 95 -16.90 -2.74 7.06
N HIS A 96 -18.12 -2.23 6.82
CA HIS A 96 -19.37 -2.89 7.21
C HIS A 96 -19.87 -3.87 6.14
N ASN A 97 -19.50 -3.63 4.85
CA ASN A 97 -19.93 -4.49 3.74
C ASN A 97 -18.79 -4.65 2.71
N ILE A 98 -17.79 -5.46 3.07
CA ILE A 98 -16.61 -5.70 2.23
C ILE A 98 -16.95 -6.01 0.77
N PRO A 99 -17.86 -6.97 0.45
CA PRO A 99 -18.15 -7.31 -0.94
C PRO A 99 -18.70 -6.15 -1.75
N GLN A 100 -19.58 -5.35 -1.15
CA GLN A 100 -20.18 -4.23 -1.86
C GLN A 100 -19.18 -3.10 -2.05
N THR A 101 -18.41 -2.77 -1.03
CA THR A 101 -17.42 -1.69 -1.09
C THR A 101 -16.33 -1.98 -2.11
N LEU A 102 -15.78 -3.21 -2.15
CA LEU A 102 -14.79 -3.62 -3.15
C LEU A 102 -15.36 -3.52 -4.58
N LYS A 103 -16.61 -3.97 -4.80
CA LYS A 103 -17.28 -3.84 -6.10
C LYS A 103 -17.48 -2.37 -6.50
N ASN A 104 -17.87 -1.52 -5.57
CA ASN A 104 -18.08 -0.09 -5.83
C ASN A 104 -16.76 0.60 -6.21
N ILE A 105 -15.67 0.34 -5.50
CA ILE A 105 -14.31 0.84 -5.82
C ILE A 105 -13.94 0.44 -7.26
N ARG A 106 -14.09 -0.85 -7.60
CA ARG A 106 -13.78 -1.35 -8.96
C ARG A 106 -14.68 -0.72 -10.02
N SER A 107 -15.97 -0.54 -9.73
CA SER A 107 -16.92 0.10 -10.65
C SER A 107 -16.62 1.59 -10.88
N ALA A 108 -16.02 2.26 -9.90
CA ALA A 108 -15.55 3.65 -10.02
C ALA A 108 -14.19 3.78 -10.76
N GLY A 109 -13.58 2.65 -11.16
CA GLY A 109 -12.39 2.63 -12.03
C GLY A 109 -11.07 2.40 -11.32
N ALA A 110 -11.04 2.28 -10.00
CA ALA A 110 -9.83 2.00 -9.25
C ALA A 110 -9.66 0.48 -9.03
N ARG A 111 -8.41 0.04 -8.84
CA ARG A 111 -8.10 -1.29 -8.33
C ARG A 111 -8.63 -1.41 -6.91
N SER A 112 -9.43 -2.43 -6.62
CA SER A 112 -9.97 -2.69 -5.28
C SER A 112 -8.96 -3.46 -4.44
N SER A 113 -8.66 -2.97 -3.24
CA SER A 113 -7.68 -3.59 -2.35
C SER A 113 -8.22 -3.77 -0.93
N LEU A 114 -7.83 -4.88 -0.29
CA LEU A 114 -8.20 -5.21 1.09
C LEU A 114 -6.96 -5.25 1.98
N GLY A 115 -6.89 -4.33 2.93
CA GLY A 115 -5.87 -4.23 3.96
C GLY A 115 -6.20 -5.09 5.18
N ILE A 116 -5.19 -5.76 5.74
CA ILE A 116 -5.32 -6.66 6.89
C ILE A 116 -4.32 -6.25 7.97
N LYS A 117 -4.83 -5.91 9.17
CA LYS A 117 -4.01 -5.55 10.35
C LYS A 117 -3.17 -6.75 10.86
N PRO A 118 -2.11 -6.50 11.66
CA PRO A 118 -1.24 -7.58 12.18
C PRO A 118 -2.00 -8.65 12.97
N ASN A 119 -3.00 -8.27 13.74
CA ASN A 119 -3.76 -9.19 14.60
C ASN A 119 -4.98 -9.84 13.94
N THR A 120 -5.25 -9.53 12.67
CA THR A 120 -6.39 -10.05 11.89
C THR A 120 -5.95 -11.23 11.02
N SER A 121 -6.70 -12.33 11.03
CA SER A 121 -6.42 -13.52 10.22
C SER A 121 -6.82 -13.30 8.77
N ILE A 122 -5.97 -13.69 7.81
CA ILE A 122 -6.31 -13.63 6.37
C ILE A 122 -7.37 -14.66 6.00
N GLU A 123 -7.44 -15.78 6.72
CA GLU A 123 -8.38 -16.88 6.46
C GLU A 123 -9.84 -16.43 6.55
N ASP A 124 -10.13 -15.47 7.43
CA ASP A 124 -11.48 -14.91 7.60
C ASP A 124 -11.94 -14.12 6.36
N TYR A 125 -10.98 -13.68 5.53
CA TYR A 125 -11.20 -12.83 4.36
C TYR A 125 -10.82 -13.49 3.03
N ALA A 126 -10.34 -14.73 3.05
CA ALA A 126 -9.95 -15.49 1.87
C ALA A 126 -11.10 -15.66 0.85
N GLN A 127 -12.35 -15.70 1.34
CA GLN A 127 -13.55 -15.77 0.52
C GLN A 127 -13.74 -14.59 -0.43
N TYR A 128 -13.07 -13.46 -0.20
CA TYR A 128 -13.18 -12.25 -1.03
C TYR A 128 -12.11 -12.18 -2.12
N VAL A 129 -11.29 -13.21 -2.30
CA VAL A 129 -10.17 -13.24 -3.26
C VAL A 129 -10.56 -12.84 -4.68
N ASP A 130 -11.76 -13.21 -5.15
CA ASP A 130 -12.22 -12.86 -6.50
C ASP A 130 -12.77 -11.42 -6.62
N LEU A 131 -12.89 -10.71 -5.48
CA LEU A 131 -13.34 -9.32 -5.41
C LEU A 131 -12.20 -8.32 -5.26
N VAL A 132 -10.98 -8.77 -5.00
CA VAL A 132 -9.81 -7.90 -4.83
C VAL A 132 -8.89 -7.97 -6.05
N ASP A 133 -8.23 -6.87 -6.33
CA ASP A 133 -7.12 -6.75 -7.27
C ASP A 133 -5.77 -6.68 -6.54
N MET A 134 -5.81 -6.44 -5.22
CA MET A 134 -4.65 -6.39 -4.34
C MET A 134 -5.04 -6.76 -2.90
N TYR A 135 -4.18 -7.48 -2.19
CA TYR A 135 -4.16 -7.55 -0.73
C TYR A 135 -3.00 -6.71 -0.20
N LEU A 136 -3.26 -5.94 0.85
CA LEU A 136 -2.22 -5.25 1.61
C LEU A 136 -2.10 -5.90 3.00
N ILE A 137 -0.92 -6.42 3.33
CA ILE A 137 -0.62 -6.98 4.64
C ILE A 137 0.24 -5.98 5.41
N MET A 138 -0.30 -5.52 6.55
CA MET A 138 0.44 -4.65 7.44
C MET A 138 1.59 -5.42 8.10
N THR A 139 2.79 -4.87 8.01
CA THR A 139 4.02 -5.37 8.63
C THR A 139 4.51 -4.48 9.77
N VAL A 140 3.64 -3.59 10.21
CA VAL A 140 3.66 -2.77 11.43
C VAL A 140 2.23 -2.57 11.93
N GLU A 141 2.03 -2.07 13.15
CA GLU A 141 0.71 -1.54 13.53
C GLU A 141 0.43 -0.26 12.74
N PRO A 142 -0.74 -0.14 12.08
CA PRO A 142 -1.06 1.05 11.27
C PRO A 142 -1.15 2.32 12.14
N GLY A 143 -0.80 3.49 11.55
CA GLY A 143 -0.95 4.78 12.19
C GLY A 143 0.32 5.65 12.23
N PHE A 144 1.52 5.09 12.14
CA PHE A 144 2.76 5.86 12.19
C PHE A 144 3.80 5.34 11.22
N GLY A 145 4.55 6.24 10.58
CA GLY A 145 5.70 5.88 9.75
C GLY A 145 6.95 5.54 10.57
N GLY A 146 7.95 4.93 9.91
CA GLY A 146 9.27 4.67 10.50
C GLY A 146 9.32 3.58 11.57
N GLN A 147 8.29 2.76 11.70
CA GLN A 147 8.23 1.66 12.64
C GLN A 147 9.11 0.49 12.20
N LYS A 148 9.48 -0.35 13.18
CA LYS A 148 10.27 -1.57 12.95
C LYS A 148 9.42 -2.64 12.27
N PHE A 149 9.96 -3.22 11.19
CA PHE A 149 9.38 -4.34 10.47
C PHE A 149 9.04 -5.54 11.38
N MET A 150 7.83 -6.06 11.24
CA MET A 150 7.34 -7.22 11.99
C MET A 150 7.55 -8.50 11.16
N GLU A 151 8.69 -9.14 11.33
CA GLU A 151 9.08 -10.35 10.57
C GLU A 151 8.10 -11.52 10.79
N ASN A 152 7.44 -11.59 11.96
CA ASN A 152 6.42 -12.59 12.24
C ASN A 152 5.19 -12.48 11.33
N MET A 153 4.99 -11.36 10.61
CA MET A 153 3.92 -11.22 9.62
C MET A 153 4.19 -12.01 8.32
N MET A 154 5.41 -12.46 8.12
CA MET A 154 5.77 -13.22 6.90
C MET A 154 5.01 -14.52 6.75
N GLU A 155 4.60 -15.13 7.84
CA GLU A 155 3.71 -16.30 7.79
C GLU A 155 2.33 -15.93 7.20
N LYS A 156 1.78 -14.76 7.58
CA LYS A 156 0.54 -14.24 6.99
C LYS A 156 0.72 -13.91 5.51
N VAL A 157 1.86 -13.31 5.13
CA VAL A 157 2.17 -13.03 3.71
C VAL A 157 2.19 -14.33 2.89
N ARG A 158 2.85 -15.41 3.36
CA ARG A 158 2.84 -16.72 2.68
C ARG A 158 1.43 -17.29 2.54
N ARG A 159 0.63 -17.23 3.60
CA ARG A 159 -0.77 -17.69 3.57
C ARG A 159 -1.61 -16.87 2.61
N THR A 160 -1.44 -15.55 2.58
CA THR A 160 -2.12 -14.68 1.61
C THR A 160 -1.72 -15.04 0.18
N ARG A 161 -0.42 -15.29 -0.08
CA ARG A 161 0.03 -15.74 -1.39
C ARG A 161 -0.59 -17.08 -1.79
N ALA A 162 -0.75 -18.00 -0.85
CA ALA A 162 -1.45 -19.27 -1.09
C ALA A 162 -2.95 -19.06 -1.42
N VAL A 163 -3.63 -18.13 -0.76
CA VAL A 163 -5.02 -17.74 -1.07
C VAL A 163 -5.12 -17.13 -2.46
N ILE A 164 -4.19 -16.28 -2.85
CA ILE A 164 -4.13 -15.66 -4.19
C ILE A 164 -3.93 -16.75 -5.27
N GLY A 165 -3.04 -17.70 -5.05
CA GLY A 165 -2.68 -18.71 -6.06
C GLY A 165 -2.11 -18.07 -7.32
N ASP A 166 -2.60 -18.50 -8.49
CA ASP A 166 -2.17 -18.02 -9.81
C ASP A 166 -2.94 -16.79 -10.33
N ARG A 167 -3.80 -16.20 -9.50
CA ARG A 167 -4.57 -15.00 -9.89
C ARG A 167 -3.66 -13.79 -10.07
N PRO A 168 -4.00 -12.87 -10.98
CA PRO A 168 -3.22 -11.63 -11.21
C PRO A 168 -3.49 -10.58 -10.11
N ILE A 169 -3.47 -11.01 -8.85
CA ILE A 169 -3.71 -10.19 -7.66
C ILE A 169 -2.36 -9.80 -7.06
N TRP A 170 -2.15 -8.52 -6.81
CA TRP A 170 -0.95 -8.01 -6.17
C TRP A 170 -0.95 -8.34 -4.67
N LEU A 171 0.22 -8.62 -4.13
CA LEU A 171 0.41 -8.79 -2.70
C LEU A 171 1.36 -7.70 -2.20
N GLN A 172 0.74 -6.67 -1.63
CA GLN A 172 1.44 -5.53 -1.08
C GLN A 172 1.75 -5.76 0.41
N VAL A 173 2.89 -5.27 0.84
CA VAL A 173 3.28 -5.18 2.26
C VAL A 173 3.60 -3.75 2.62
N ASP A 174 3.13 -3.31 3.80
CA ASP A 174 3.34 -1.96 4.30
C ASP A 174 3.82 -1.98 5.74
N GLY A 175 4.96 -1.31 5.95
CA GLY A 175 5.59 -1.09 7.26
C GLY A 175 7.01 -1.63 7.37
N GLY A 176 7.97 -0.73 7.56
CA GLY A 176 9.37 -1.04 7.84
C GLY A 176 10.15 -1.68 6.70
N ILE A 177 9.69 -1.51 5.44
CA ILE A 177 10.37 -2.01 4.24
C ILE A 177 11.59 -1.14 3.94
N SER A 178 12.72 -1.82 3.68
CA SER A 178 14.02 -1.23 3.36
C SER A 178 14.88 -2.24 2.63
N MET A 179 16.11 -1.87 2.25
CA MET A 179 17.12 -2.80 1.69
C MET A 179 17.35 -4.04 2.57
N ASN A 180 17.18 -3.90 3.90
CA ASN A 180 17.43 -5.00 4.85
C ASN A 180 16.23 -5.96 5.05
N THR A 181 15.03 -5.55 4.67
CA THR A 181 13.79 -6.29 4.98
C THR A 181 13.02 -6.75 3.74
N ILE A 182 13.26 -6.11 2.59
CA ILE A 182 12.51 -6.41 1.36
C ILE A 182 12.70 -7.86 0.88
N GLU A 183 13.90 -8.42 1.03
CA GLU A 183 14.20 -9.81 0.64
C GLU A 183 13.31 -10.80 1.43
N ILE A 184 13.19 -10.59 2.74
CA ILE A 184 12.37 -11.42 3.63
C ILE A 184 10.89 -11.40 3.19
N ALA A 185 10.37 -10.20 2.84
CA ALA A 185 9.00 -10.06 2.37
C ALA A 185 8.78 -10.64 0.97
N LEU A 186 9.76 -10.50 0.08
CA LEU A 186 9.77 -11.08 -1.26
C LEU A 186 9.75 -12.62 -1.22
N GLU A 187 10.58 -13.23 -0.38
CA GLU A 187 10.62 -14.69 -0.15
C GLU A 187 9.30 -15.21 0.42
N ALA A 188 8.62 -14.42 1.25
CA ALA A 188 7.30 -14.74 1.77
C ALA A 188 6.20 -14.66 0.68
N GLY A 189 6.48 -14.04 -0.46
CA GLY A 189 5.56 -14.00 -1.60
C GLY A 189 5.01 -12.62 -1.96
N ALA A 190 5.42 -11.54 -1.28
CA ALA A 190 5.08 -10.19 -1.67
C ALA A 190 5.67 -9.83 -3.04
N ASP A 191 5.01 -8.91 -3.76
CA ASP A 191 5.44 -8.39 -5.06
C ASP A 191 5.30 -6.86 -5.18
N THR A 192 4.67 -6.23 -4.20
CA THR A 192 4.42 -4.80 -4.13
C THR A 192 4.84 -4.30 -2.74
N PHE A 193 5.66 -3.25 -2.68
CA PHE A 193 6.35 -2.84 -1.46
C PHE A 193 6.15 -1.36 -1.18
N VAL A 194 5.50 -1.04 -0.06
CA VAL A 194 5.40 0.32 0.44
C VAL A 194 6.70 0.69 1.15
N VAL A 195 7.36 1.74 0.67
CA VAL A 195 8.66 2.18 1.21
C VAL A 195 8.58 3.66 1.57
N GLY A 196 8.52 3.98 2.86
CA GLY A 196 8.43 5.36 3.34
C GLY A 196 9.81 5.91 3.72
N SER A 197 10.18 5.80 4.99
CA SER A 197 11.39 6.41 5.57
C SER A 197 12.70 6.01 4.87
N ALA A 198 12.80 4.80 4.34
CA ALA A 198 14.00 4.37 3.63
C ALA A 198 14.24 5.15 2.33
N VAL A 199 13.18 5.62 1.66
CA VAL A 199 13.25 6.46 0.47
C VAL A 199 13.44 7.93 0.86
N PHE A 200 12.51 8.50 1.62
CA PHE A 200 12.50 9.95 1.87
C PHE A 200 13.58 10.46 2.83
N ASN A 201 14.23 9.57 3.62
CA ASN A 201 15.42 9.94 4.41
C ASN A 201 16.74 9.70 3.65
N ALA A 202 16.71 9.18 2.41
CA ALA A 202 17.90 9.01 1.61
C ALA A 202 18.40 10.35 1.06
N SER A 203 19.71 10.46 0.83
CA SER A 203 20.30 11.64 0.17
C SER A 203 19.85 11.80 -1.27
N ASP A 204 19.45 10.70 -1.92
CA ASP A 204 18.87 10.65 -3.25
C ASP A 204 17.70 9.65 -3.23
N PRO A 205 16.45 10.15 -3.03
CA PRO A 205 15.26 9.32 -2.98
C PRO A 205 15.02 8.50 -4.26
N ALA A 206 15.25 9.10 -5.44
CA ALA A 206 15.06 8.41 -6.71
C ALA A 206 16.03 7.24 -6.87
N GLN A 207 17.32 7.48 -6.55
CA GLN A 207 18.33 6.41 -6.62
C GLN A 207 18.01 5.30 -5.60
N MET A 208 17.49 5.62 -4.42
CA MET A 208 17.10 4.62 -3.43
C MET A 208 15.98 3.72 -3.95
N VAL A 209 14.95 4.27 -4.61
CA VAL A 209 13.90 3.47 -5.26
C VAL A 209 14.48 2.52 -6.31
N VAL A 210 15.40 3.02 -7.15
CA VAL A 210 16.10 2.21 -8.17
C VAL A 210 16.91 1.08 -7.53
N ASP A 211 17.64 1.37 -6.46
CA ASP A 211 18.48 0.38 -5.77
C ASP A 211 17.66 -0.71 -5.10
N ILE A 212 16.57 -0.33 -4.41
CA ILE A 212 15.62 -1.27 -3.81
C ILE A 212 15.02 -2.19 -4.87
N ARG A 213 14.56 -1.63 -6.00
CA ARG A 213 14.00 -2.41 -7.12
C ARG A 213 15.02 -3.37 -7.71
N LYS A 214 16.24 -2.91 -7.99
CA LYS A 214 17.32 -3.76 -8.53
C LYS A 214 17.65 -4.90 -7.59
N PHE A 215 17.77 -4.61 -6.29
CA PHE A 215 18.03 -5.62 -5.28
C PHE A 215 16.93 -6.67 -5.25
N ALA A 216 15.66 -6.27 -5.13
CA ALA A 216 14.52 -7.18 -5.11
C ALA A 216 14.43 -8.02 -6.40
N THR A 217 14.63 -7.40 -7.57
CA THR A 217 14.62 -8.11 -8.86
C THR A 217 15.71 -9.17 -8.94
N SER A 218 16.92 -8.88 -8.47
CA SER A 218 18.03 -9.84 -8.47
C SER A 218 17.74 -11.10 -7.66
N LYS A 219 16.88 -10.99 -6.61
CA LYS A 219 16.48 -12.13 -5.77
C LYS A 219 15.39 -13.00 -6.39
N VAL A 220 14.65 -12.48 -7.36
CA VAL A 220 13.66 -13.27 -8.13
C VAL A 220 14.33 -14.03 -9.28
N GLU A 221 15.50 -13.58 -9.71
CA GLU A 221 16.26 -14.15 -10.84
C GLU A 221 17.23 -15.26 -10.43
N SER A 222 17.56 -15.34 -9.15
CA SER A 222 18.44 -16.36 -8.57
C SER A 222 17.66 -17.62 -8.17
#